data_c9e66a3a4c4aa48675e96c287fd3e857
#
_entry.id   c9e66a3a4c4aa48675e96c287fd3e857
#
_cell.length_a   1.000
_cell.length_b   1.000
_cell.length_c   1.000
_cell.angle_alpha   90.00
_cell.angle_beta   90.00
_cell.angle_gamma   90.00
#
_symmetry.space_group_name_H-M   'P 1'
#
loop_
_entity.id
_entity.type
_entity.pdbx_description
1 polymer ?
#
loop_
_entity_poly.entity_id
_entity_poly.type
_entity_poly.pdbx_seq_one_letter_code
_entity_poly.pdbx_strand_id
1 'polypeptide(L)'
;GLVVLAADDPSMHSSQNEQDSRFYGKFAMIPILEPSTQQEAYDMMPYAYKLSELLKLPILMRIVTRLAHSRAGVVIRKPLEQNALNPETDRTHWVLLPGNARRQYASLVEKQKELLASSEASPYNKSEFCAQNSKHKLGVIACGIAYNYVLENEPQKSDIPVLKVSQYPLPESSIKAFAEQCESLLIAEDGQPLVEEQVKSILG
;
A
#
# COMPACT_ATOMS: atom_id res chain seq x y z
N GLY A 1 6.44 -5.43 -16.68
CA GLY A 1 6.02 -5.41 -15.28
C GLY A 1 5.21 -6.63 -14.90
N LEU A 2 5.14 -6.91 -13.62
CA LEU A 2 4.35 -8.00 -13.04
C LEU A 2 3.53 -7.46 -11.89
N VAL A 3 2.22 -7.70 -11.92
CA VAL A 3 1.30 -7.41 -10.82
C VAL A 3 0.71 -8.73 -10.34
N VAL A 4 0.84 -9.01 -9.04
CA VAL A 4 0.24 -10.15 -8.37
C VAL A 4 -1.00 -9.67 -7.63
N LEU A 5 -2.17 -10.13 -8.06
CA LEU A 5 -3.42 -9.80 -7.39
C LEU A 5 -3.70 -10.83 -6.30
N ALA A 6 -3.83 -10.37 -5.06
CA ALA A 6 -4.26 -11.17 -3.93
C ALA A 6 -5.65 -10.72 -3.47
N ALA A 7 -6.60 -11.64 -3.43
CA ALA A 7 -7.95 -11.38 -2.95
C ALA A 7 -8.09 -12.01 -1.56
N ASP A 8 -7.88 -11.20 -0.54
CA ASP A 8 -7.96 -11.63 0.85
C ASP A 8 -9.40 -11.61 1.38
N ASP A 9 -9.66 -12.46 2.34
CA ASP A 9 -10.94 -12.51 3.06
C ASP A 9 -10.76 -12.30 4.57
N PRO A 10 -10.43 -11.04 4.99
CA PRO A 10 -10.31 -10.72 6.40
C PRO A 10 -11.63 -11.02 7.14
N SER A 11 -11.51 -11.61 8.33
CA SER A 11 -12.65 -12.08 9.14
C SER A 11 -13.44 -13.22 8.53
N MET A 12 -12.89 -13.93 7.55
CA MET A 12 -13.43 -15.19 7.02
C MET A 12 -14.91 -15.11 6.57
N HIS A 13 -15.25 -14.10 5.76
CA HIS A 13 -16.63 -13.92 5.28
C HIS A 13 -17.08 -15.05 4.35
N SER A 14 -16.18 -15.61 3.56
CA SER A 14 -16.44 -16.71 2.64
C SER A 14 -15.35 -17.78 2.60
N SER A 15 -14.19 -17.54 3.17
CA SER A 15 -13.10 -18.51 3.29
C SER A 15 -13.11 -19.22 4.64
N GLN A 16 -12.32 -20.32 4.73
CA GLN A 16 -12.25 -21.16 5.93
C GLN A 16 -11.10 -20.75 6.88
N ASN A 17 -10.31 -19.77 6.49
CA ASN A 17 -9.15 -19.29 7.24
C ASN A 17 -8.96 -17.78 7.04
N GLU A 18 -8.40 -17.14 8.05
CA GLU A 18 -7.98 -15.74 7.98
C GLU A 18 -6.91 -15.53 6.92
N GLN A 19 -6.98 -14.43 6.18
CA GLN A 19 -6.06 -14.12 5.09
C GLN A 19 -5.62 -12.66 5.18
N ASP A 20 -4.31 -12.46 5.20
CA ASP A 20 -3.69 -11.14 5.10
C ASP A 20 -2.39 -11.21 4.30
N SER A 21 -2.49 -10.99 3.01
CA SER A 21 -1.36 -11.07 2.08
C SER A 21 -0.34 -9.94 2.24
N ARG A 22 -0.63 -8.89 3.03
CA ARG A 22 0.33 -7.82 3.34
C ARG A 22 1.58 -8.37 4.01
N PHE A 23 1.45 -9.41 4.84
CA PHE A 23 2.60 -10.10 5.45
C PHE A 23 3.51 -10.76 4.43
N TYR A 24 2.95 -11.33 3.35
CA TYR A 24 3.74 -11.90 2.27
C TYR A 24 4.51 -10.83 1.49
N GLY A 25 3.88 -9.70 1.20
CA GLY A 25 4.55 -8.58 0.55
C GLY A 25 5.69 -8.01 1.41
N LYS A 26 5.47 -7.86 2.72
CA LYS A 26 6.51 -7.47 3.68
C LYS A 26 7.65 -8.49 3.71
N PHE A 27 7.34 -9.79 3.82
CA PHE A 27 8.34 -10.86 3.83
C PHE A 27 9.14 -10.92 2.52
N ALA A 28 8.47 -10.77 1.37
CA ALA A 28 9.11 -10.76 0.06
C ALA A 28 9.85 -9.45 -0.25
N MET A 29 9.70 -8.43 0.59
CA MET A 29 10.34 -7.11 0.44
C MET A 29 9.95 -6.42 -0.87
N ILE A 30 8.69 -6.56 -1.29
CA ILE A 30 8.12 -5.98 -2.51
C ILE A 30 7.06 -4.93 -2.18
N PRO A 31 6.80 -3.97 -3.10
CA PRO A 31 5.72 -3.00 -2.90
C PRO A 31 4.34 -3.66 -2.85
N ILE A 32 3.48 -3.12 -2.00
CA ILE A 32 2.08 -3.53 -1.90
C ILE A 32 1.21 -2.31 -2.25
N LEU A 33 0.13 -2.54 -2.98
CA LEU A 33 -0.93 -1.57 -3.22
C LEU A 33 -2.23 -2.11 -2.63
N GLU A 34 -2.94 -1.25 -1.91
CA GLU A 34 -4.18 -1.61 -1.22
C GLU A 34 -5.26 -0.56 -1.51
N PRO A 35 -6.03 -0.72 -2.61
CA PRO A 35 -7.06 0.23 -2.99
C PRO A 35 -8.23 0.24 -2.01
N SER A 36 -8.81 1.43 -1.79
CA SER A 36 -10.00 1.61 -0.96
C SER A 36 -11.30 1.56 -1.73
N THR A 37 -11.28 1.85 -3.04
CA THR A 37 -12.47 1.89 -3.91
C THR A 37 -12.24 1.16 -5.23
N GLN A 38 -13.33 0.87 -5.95
CA GLN A 38 -13.26 0.27 -7.30
C GLN A 38 -12.56 1.18 -8.29
N GLN A 39 -12.78 2.50 -8.20
CA GLN A 39 -12.08 3.47 -9.05
C GLN A 39 -10.59 3.45 -8.76
N GLU A 40 -10.22 3.41 -7.48
CA GLU A 40 -8.81 3.35 -7.08
C GLU A 40 -8.15 2.06 -7.54
N ALA A 41 -8.83 0.91 -7.38
CA ALA A 41 -8.35 -0.38 -7.90
C ALA A 41 -8.09 -0.33 -9.41
N TYR A 42 -9.01 0.30 -10.17
CA TYR A 42 -8.84 0.51 -11.60
C TYR A 42 -7.64 1.41 -11.93
N ASP A 43 -7.55 2.58 -11.28
CA ASP A 43 -6.48 3.57 -11.54
C ASP A 43 -5.09 3.05 -11.05
N MET A 44 -5.05 2.21 -10.02
CA MET A 44 -3.81 1.59 -9.53
C MET A 44 -3.23 0.53 -10.48
N MET A 45 -4.02 -0.13 -11.32
CA MET A 45 -3.47 -1.16 -12.23
C MET A 45 -2.41 -0.61 -13.18
N PRO A 46 -2.67 0.43 -13.99
CA PRO A 46 -1.63 1.02 -14.84
C PRO A 46 -0.47 1.61 -14.04
N TYR A 47 -0.73 2.15 -12.85
CA TYR A 47 0.31 2.62 -11.93
C TYR A 47 1.20 1.47 -11.44
N ALA A 48 0.62 0.33 -11.04
CA ALA A 48 1.33 -0.85 -10.58
C ALA A 48 2.28 -1.41 -11.67
N TYR A 49 1.82 -1.48 -12.93
CA TYR A 49 2.68 -1.91 -14.03
C TYR A 49 3.86 -0.97 -14.25
N LYS A 50 3.62 0.36 -14.25
CA LYS A 50 4.69 1.35 -14.36
C LYS A 50 5.69 1.24 -13.21
N LEU A 51 5.18 1.09 -11.99
CA LEU A 51 6.00 0.95 -10.79
C LEU A 51 6.84 -0.32 -10.83
N SER A 52 6.24 -1.44 -11.24
CA SER A 52 6.93 -2.71 -11.41
C SER A 52 8.06 -2.64 -12.43
N GLU A 53 7.84 -1.97 -13.56
CA GLU A 53 8.87 -1.79 -14.58
C GLU A 53 9.99 -0.86 -14.12
N LEU A 54 9.66 0.18 -13.38
CA LEU A 54 10.65 1.11 -12.82
C LEU A 54 11.54 0.42 -11.78
N LEU A 55 10.92 -0.26 -10.82
CA LEU A 55 11.61 -0.91 -9.71
C LEU A 55 12.22 -2.26 -10.07
N LYS A 56 11.84 -2.87 -11.20
CA LYS A 56 12.22 -4.24 -11.60
C LYS A 56 11.84 -5.27 -10.52
N LEU A 57 10.68 -5.09 -9.91
CA LEU A 57 10.11 -5.96 -8.89
C LEU A 57 8.63 -6.22 -9.20
N PRO A 58 8.08 -7.37 -8.78
CA PRO A 58 6.64 -7.56 -8.79
C PRO A 58 5.96 -6.61 -7.81
N ILE A 59 4.73 -6.22 -8.12
CA ILE A 59 3.87 -5.46 -7.22
C ILE A 59 2.77 -6.38 -6.72
N LEU A 60 2.56 -6.44 -5.41
CA LEU A 60 1.42 -7.11 -4.82
C LEU A 60 0.25 -6.13 -4.73
N MET A 61 -0.87 -6.41 -5.37
CA MET A 61 -2.10 -5.65 -5.17
C MET A 61 -3.07 -6.48 -4.33
N ARG A 62 -3.37 -5.98 -3.14
CA ARG A 62 -4.32 -6.61 -2.21
C ARG A 62 -5.72 -6.05 -2.43
N ILE A 63 -6.68 -6.93 -2.65
CA ILE A 63 -8.10 -6.60 -2.69
C ILE A 63 -8.80 -7.44 -1.64
N VAL A 64 -9.58 -6.80 -0.77
CA VAL A 64 -10.36 -7.52 0.24
C VAL A 64 -11.74 -7.91 -0.29
N THR A 65 -12.35 -8.91 0.32
CA THR A 65 -13.65 -9.46 -0.05
C THR A 65 -14.72 -8.40 -0.29
N ARG A 66 -14.82 -7.40 0.59
CA ARG A 66 -15.81 -6.32 0.47
C ARG A 66 -15.63 -5.51 -0.80
N LEU A 67 -14.38 -5.22 -1.19
CA LEU A 67 -14.09 -4.52 -2.43
C LEU A 67 -14.33 -5.44 -3.65
N ALA A 68 -13.90 -6.70 -3.58
CA ALA A 68 -14.01 -7.65 -4.69
C ALA A 68 -15.46 -8.00 -5.03
N HIS A 69 -16.35 -8.07 -4.04
CA HIS A 69 -17.76 -8.42 -4.20
C HIS A 69 -18.66 -7.21 -4.42
N SER A 70 -18.16 -6.00 -4.26
CA SER A 70 -18.95 -4.78 -4.47
C SER A 70 -18.94 -4.33 -5.93
N ARG A 71 -19.86 -3.44 -6.30
CA ARG A 71 -19.98 -2.87 -7.64
C ARG A 71 -20.12 -1.36 -7.55
N ALA A 72 -19.39 -0.64 -8.42
CA ALA A 72 -19.53 0.80 -8.57
C ALA A 72 -19.33 1.21 -10.03
N GLY A 73 -19.80 2.39 -10.39
CA GLY A 73 -19.43 3.03 -11.64
C GLY A 73 -17.96 3.43 -11.62
N VAL A 74 -17.23 3.15 -12.70
CA VAL A 74 -15.81 3.47 -12.84
C VAL A 74 -15.61 4.35 -14.07
N VAL A 75 -14.88 5.46 -13.90
CA VAL A 75 -14.48 6.32 -15.01
C VAL A 75 -13.33 5.66 -15.75
N ILE A 76 -13.61 5.23 -16.99
CA ILE A 76 -12.64 4.55 -17.84
C ILE A 76 -11.60 5.55 -18.36
N ARG A 77 -10.32 5.19 -18.28
CA ARG A 77 -9.19 5.95 -18.82
C ARG A 77 -8.83 5.46 -20.22
N LYS A 78 -8.12 6.30 -20.97
CA LYS A 78 -7.53 5.86 -22.24
C LYS A 78 -6.51 4.75 -21.97
N PRO A 79 -6.45 3.69 -22.81
CA PRO A 79 -5.41 2.68 -22.70
C PRO A 79 -4.01 3.32 -22.76
N LEU A 80 -3.07 2.75 -22.01
CA LEU A 80 -1.66 3.12 -22.13
C LEU A 80 -1.09 2.58 -23.44
N GLU A 81 -0.15 3.33 -24.02
CA GLU A 81 0.64 2.81 -25.12
C GLU A 81 1.48 1.64 -24.66
N GLN A 82 1.62 0.65 -25.54
CA GLN A 82 2.45 -0.53 -25.26
C GLN A 82 3.92 -0.12 -25.25
N ASN A 83 4.62 -0.45 -24.17
CA ASN A 83 6.06 -0.29 -24.10
C ASN A 83 6.78 -1.24 -25.06
N ALA A 84 7.95 -0.84 -25.55
CA ALA A 84 8.84 -1.74 -26.28
C ALA A 84 9.25 -2.92 -25.39
N LEU A 85 9.20 -4.13 -25.94
CA LEU A 85 9.65 -5.32 -25.22
C LEU A 85 11.16 -5.25 -25.01
N ASN A 86 11.60 -5.30 -23.78
CA ASN A 86 13.01 -5.34 -23.41
C ASN A 86 13.25 -6.48 -22.39
N PRO A 87 13.22 -7.74 -22.82
CA PRO A 87 13.40 -8.88 -21.93
C PRO A 87 14.83 -8.91 -21.38
N GLU A 88 14.94 -9.29 -20.10
CA GLU A 88 16.23 -9.53 -19.47
C GLU A 88 16.94 -10.69 -20.14
N THR A 89 18.16 -10.47 -20.62
CA THR A 89 18.97 -11.46 -21.34
C THR A 89 20.04 -12.11 -20.47
N ASP A 90 20.37 -11.52 -19.34
CA ASP A 90 21.34 -12.11 -18.40
C ASP A 90 20.69 -13.30 -17.65
N ARG A 91 21.15 -14.49 -18.02
CA ARG A 91 20.65 -15.74 -17.41
C ARG A 91 20.89 -15.82 -15.90
N THR A 92 21.85 -15.08 -15.36
CA THR A 92 22.13 -15.08 -13.91
C THR A 92 20.99 -14.48 -13.10
N HIS A 93 20.11 -13.66 -13.71
CA HIS A 93 18.88 -13.17 -13.09
C HIS A 93 17.82 -14.26 -12.89
N TRP A 94 17.83 -15.29 -13.70
CA TRP A 94 16.82 -16.35 -13.69
C TRP A 94 17.28 -17.63 -13.00
N VAL A 95 18.60 -17.80 -12.84
CA VAL A 95 19.18 -19.02 -12.27
C VAL A 95 19.53 -18.82 -10.81
N LEU A 96 18.78 -19.46 -9.92
CA LEU A 96 18.92 -19.36 -8.47
C LEU A 96 20.08 -20.23 -7.92
N LEU A 97 21.29 -20.02 -8.42
CA LEU A 97 22.49 -20.54 -7.75
C LEU A 97 22.81 -19.70 -6.50
N PRO A 98 23.39 -20.29 -5.45
CA PRO A 98 23.68 -19.57 -4.19
C PRO A 98 24.41 -18.24 -4.36
N GLY A 99 25.39 -18.17 -5.29
CA GLY A 99 26.12 -16.94 -5.58
C GLY A 99 25.24 -15.87 -6.23
N ASN A 100 24.37 -16.26 -7.17
CA ASN A 100 23.42 -15.34 -7.81
C ASN A 100 22.36 -14.86 -6.82
N ALA A 101 21.79 -15.77 -6.03
CA ALA A 101 20.80 -15.45 -5.03
C ALA A 101 21.32 -14.44 -3.99
N ARG A 102 22.56 -14.60 -3.52
CA ARG A 102 23.19 -13.64 -2.58
C ARG A 102 23.31 -12.24 -3.17
N ARG A 103 23.74 -12.13 -4.44
CA ARG A 103 23.84 -10.81 -5.12
C ARG A 103 22.48 -10.17 -5.30
N GLN A 104 21.49 -10.95 -5.75
CA GLN A 104 20.13 -10.46 -5.95
C GLN A 104 19.51 -10.02 -4.61
N TYR A 105 19.71 -10.77 -3.54
CA TYR A 105 19.22 -10.40 -2.23
C TYR A 105 19.88 -9.11 -1.71
N ALA A 106 21.19 -8.95 -1.87
CA ALA A 106 21.87 -7.70 -1.52
C ALA A 106 21.30 -6.50 -2.29
N SER A 107 21.07 -6.66 -3.60
CA SER A 107 20.42 -5.63 -4.42
C SER A 107 18.98 -5.34 -3.95
N LEU A 108 18.22 -6.36 -3.55
CA LEU A 108 16.86 -6.18 -3.03
C LEU A 108 16.84 -5.39 -1.72
N VAL A 109 17.82 -5.64 -0.83
CA VAL A 109 17.98 -4.88 0.42
C VAL A 109 18.29 -3.40 0.13
N GLU A 110 19.18 -3.12 -0.82
CA GLU A 110 19.48 -1.73 -1.22
C GLU A 110 18.27 -1.02 -1.82
N LYS A 111 17.48 -1.73 -2.61
CA LYS A 111 16.24 -1.20 -3.22
C LYS A 111 15.18 -0.79 -2.21
N GLN A 112 15.23 -1.25 -0.96
CA GLN A 112 14.24 -0.85 0.05
C GLN A 112 14.19 0.67 0.24
N LYS A 113 15.28 1.39 0.03
CA LYS A 113 15.33 2.86 0.06
C LYS A 113 14.51 3.48 -1.09
N GLU A 114 14.60 2.88 -2.28
CA GLU A 114 13.82 3.32 -3.44
C GLU A 114 12.32 3.04 -3.25
N LEU A 115 11.99 1.89 -2.64
CA LEU A 115 10.62 1.53 -2.31
C LEU A 115 10.01 2.52 -1.32
N LEU A 116 10.75 2.85 -0.27
CA LEU A 116 10.32 3.84 0.72
C LEU A 116 10.11 5.21 0.08
N ALA A 117 11.07 5.69 -0.72
CA ALA A 117 10.95 6.96 -1.43
C ALA A 117 9.75 6.98 -2.38
N SER A 118 9.49 5.86 -3.08
CA SER A 118 8.31 5.70 -3.94
C SER A 118 7.00 5.75 -3.15
N SER A 119 6.97 5.17 -1.96
CA SER A 119 5.79 5.20 -1.10
C SER A 119 5.54 6.58 -0.51
N GLU A 120 6.59 7.30 -0.10
CA GLU A 120 6.49 8.70 0.35
C GLU A 120 5.93 9.63 -0.74
N ALA A 121 6.33 9.40 -1.99
CA ALA A 121 5.86 10.16 -3.14
C ALA A 121 4.56 9.64 -3.77
N SER A 122 3.95 8.63 -3.18
CA SER A 122 2.77 7.97 -3.75
C SER A 122 1.55 8.90 -3.81
N PRO A 123 0.86 9.00 -4.96
CA PRO A 123 -0.39 9.74 -5.04
C PRO A 123 -1.54 9.09 -4.25
N TYR A 124 -1.34 7.88 -3.77
CA TYR A 124 -2.32 7.10 -3.02
C TYR A 124 -2.11 7.15 -1.51
N ASN A 125 -0.96 7.65 -1.05
CA ASN A 125 -0.71 7.96 0.36
C ASN A 125 -0.98 9.45 0.56
N LYS A 126 -2.08 9.78 1.24
CA LYS A 126 -2.57 11.16 1.36
C LYS A 126 -2.86 11.51 2.80
N SER A 127 -2.42 12.67 3.23
CA SER A 127 -2.87 13.24 4.49
C SER A 127 -3.89 14.35 4.23
N GLU A 128 -5.01 14.25 4.93
CA GLU A 128 -6.05 15.27 4.96
C GLU A 128 -6.01 15.94 6.33
N PHE A 129 -5.54 17.18 6.36
CA PHE A 129 -5.45 17.95 7.59
C PHE A 129 -6.50 19.04 7.62
N CYS A 130 -7.13 19.20 8.79
CA CYS A 130 -7.82 20.44 9.14
C CYS A 130 -6.78 21.40 9.72
N ALA A 131 -6.61 22.58 9.13
CA ALA A 131 -5.68 23.58 9.63
C ALA A 131 -6.12 24.06 11.01
N GLN A 132 -5.35 23.73 12.05
CA GLN A 132 -5.55 24.18 13.42
C GLN A 132 -4.25 24.75 14.00
N ASN A 133 -4.39 25.67 14.95
CA ASN A 133 -3.25 26.26 15.65
C ASN A 133 -2.73 25.40 16.83
N SER A 134 -3.38 24.28 17.13
CA SER A 134 -3.06 23.35 18.20
C SER A 134 -3.02 21.92 17.68
N LYS A 135 -2.39 21.02 18.45
CA LYS A 135 -2.43 19.59 18.13
C LYS A 135 -3.86 19.06 18.14
N HIS A 136 -4.13 18.15 17.20
CA HIS A 136 -5.38 17.39 17.20
C HIS A 136 -5.37 16.37 18.34
N LYS A 137 -6.51 16.22 19.04
CA LYS A 137 -6.63 15.21 20.11
C LYS A 137 -6.47 13.78 19.60
N LEU A 138 -6.97 13.54 18.38
CA LEU A 138 -6.93 12.25 17.71
C LEU A 138 -6.59 12.45 16.25
N GLY A 139 -5.68 11.64 15.73
CA GLY A 139 -5.45 11.44 14.29
C GLY A 139 -5.74 9.99 13.90
N VAL A 140 -6.17 9.76 12.67
CA VAL A 140 -6.45 8.42 12.18
C VAL A 140 -5.49 8.08 11.03
N ILE A 141 -4.80 6.94 11.11
CA ILE A 141 -4.09 6.33 9.98
C ILE A 141 -4.97 5.21 9.46
N ALA A 142 -5.46 5.34 8.22
CA ALA A 142 -6.42 4.42 7.64
C ALA A 142 -5.88 3.75 6.38
N CYS A 143 -5.99 2.41 6.29
CA CYS A 143 -5.40 1.60 5.23
C CYS A 143 -6.46 0.92 4.39
N GLY A 144 -6.26 0.91 3.06
CA GLY A 144 -7.15 0.24 2.13
C GLY A 144 -8.62 0.58 2.35
N ILE A 145 -9.49 -0.42 2.44
CA ILE A 145 -10.93 -0.21 2.61
C ILE A 145 -11.30 0.40 3.97
N ALA A 146 -10.47 0.23 5.00
CA ALA A 146 -10.73 0.84 6.30
C ALA A 146 -10.78 2.38 6.23
N TYR A 147 -10.12 2.98 5.24
CA TYR A 147 -10.27 4.40 4.95
C TYR A 147 -11.74 4.79 4.65
N ASN A 148 -12.46 3.97 3.88
CA ASN A 148 -13.88 4.25 3.61
C ASN A 148 -14.74 4.15 4.87
N TYR A 149 -14.43 3.20 5.77
CA TYR A 149 -15.16 3.08 7.03
C TYR A 149 -14.94 4.28 7.94
N VAL A 150 -13.73 4.83 7.93
CA VAL A 150 -13.44 6.09 8.65
C VAL A 150 -14.29 7.22 8.04
N LEU A 151 -14.27 7.39 6.72
CA LEU A 151 -15.05 8.44 6.05
C LEU A 151 -16.56 8.32 6.23
N GLU A 152 -17.10 7.09 6.27
CA GLU A 152 -18.54 6.85 6.48
C GLU A 152 -18.98 7.21 7.92
N ASN A 153 -18.10 7.05 8.90
CA ASN A 153 -18.39 7.34 10.29
C ASN A 153 -18.05 8.77 10.72
N GLU A 154 -17.18 9.44 9.94
CA GLU A 154 -16.80 10.82 10.20
C GLU A 154 -17.58 11.76 9.27
N PRO A 155 -18.48 12.62 9.81
CA PRO A 155 -19.17 13.59 8.98
C PRO A 155 -18.17 14.58 8.35
N GLN A 156 -18.44 15.05 7.15
CA GLN A 156 -17.59 15.88 6.25
C GLN A 156 -16.97 17.17 6.84
N LYS A 157 -16.98 17.35 8.15
CA LYS A 157 -16.40 18.48 8.91
C LYS A 157 -15.82 18.04 10.24
N SER A 158 -15.36 16.80 10.36
CA SER A 158 -14.71 16.39 11.60
C SER A 158 -13.35 17.07 11.71
N ASP A 159 -13.00 17.48 12.94
CA ASP A 159 -11.68 18.03 13.25
C ASP A 159 -10.61 16.93 13.37
N ILE A 160 -10.93 15.71 12.96
CA ILE A 160 -10.04 14.55 13.02
C ILE A 160 -9.29 14.43 11.70
N PRO A 161 -7.97 14.69 11.68
CA PRO A 161 -7.15 14.49 10.49
C PRO A 161 -7.01 13.00 10.17
N VAL A 162 -6.94 12.68 8.88
CA VAL A 162 -6.77 11.32 8.39
C VAL A 162 -5.54 11.23 7.50
N LEU A 163 -4.65 10.29 7.80
CA LEU A 163 -3.58 9.86 6.92
C LEU A 163 -4.02 8.55 6.24
N LYS A 164 -4.31 8.62 4.96
CA LYS A 164 -4.58 7.44 4.13
C LYS A 164 -3.28 6.77 3.72
N VAL A 165 -3.19 5.45 3.90
CA VAL A 165 -2.10 4.62 3.41
C VAL A 165 -2.65 3.55 2.49
N SER A 166 -2.24 3.59 1.22
CA SER A 166 -2.64 2.63 0.19
C SER A 166 -1.47 2.05 -0.60
N GLN A 167 -0.25 2.51 -0.31
CA GLN A 167 1.01 1.96 -0.85
C GLN A 167 2.01 1.70 0.27
N TYR A 168 2.65 0.53 0.20
CA TYR A 168 3.70 0.09 1.11
C TYR A 168 5.05 -0.08 0.39
N PRO A 169 6.19 0.01 1.12
CA PRO A 169 6.32 0.09 2.58
C PRO A 169 5.66 1.35 3.15
N LEU A 170 5.41 1.38 4.46
CA LEU A 170 4.77 2.53 5.09
C LEU A 170 5.60 3.81 4.85
N PRO A 171 4.94 4.96 4.55
CA PRO A 171 5.62 6.24 4.36
C PRO A 171 6.06 6.82 5.72
N GLU A 172 7.26 6.46 6.18
CA GLU A 172 7.76 6.74 7.53
C GLU A 172 7.81 8.23 7.86
N SER A 173 8.28 9.06 6.92
CA SER A 173 8.38 10.51 7.12
C SER A 173 6.99 11.14 7.23
N SER A 174 6.06 10.70 6.39
CA SER A 174 4.67 11.15 6.41
C SER A 174 3.99 10.75 7.72
N ILE A 175 4.22 9.53 8.21
CA ILE A 175 3.68 9.05 9.49
C ILE A 175 4.24 9.86 10.67
N LYS A 176 5.55 10.13 10.71
CA LYS A 176 6.17 10.94 11.75
C LYS A 176 5.62 12.36 11.77
N ALA A 177 5.56 13.00 10.60
CA ALA A 177 5.01 14.35 10.47
C ALA A 177 3.52 14.41 10.87
N PHE A 178 2.76 13.37 10.56
CA PHE A 178 1.36 13.25 10.98
C PHE A 178 1.22 13.07 12.50
N ALA A 179 2.03 12.20 13.09
CA ALA A 179 2.03 11.94 14.52
C ALA A 179 2.39 13.18 15.36
N GLU A 180 3.32 14.01 14.88
CA GLU A 180 3.69 15.26 15.57
C GLU A 180 2.53 16.24 15.71
N GLN A 181 1.52 16.14 14.86
CA GLN A 181 0.34 17.01 14.87
C GLN A 181 -0.82 16.46 15.69
N CYS A 182 -0.68 15.27 16.27
CA CYS A 182 -1.72 14.59 17.03
C CYS A 182 -1.25 14.26 18.45
N GLU A 183 -2.18 14.24 19.41
CA GLU A 183 -1.92 13.78 20.78
C GLU A 183 -1.99 12.25 20.87
N SER A 184 -2.88 11.65 20.07
CA SER A 184 -3.08 10.20 19.98
C SER A 184 -3.38 9.79 18.56
N LEU A 185 -3.09 8.52 18.23
CA LEU A 185 -3.34 7.94 16.91
C LEU A 185 -4.24 6.72 17.04
N LEU A 186 -5.20 6.63 16.11
CA LEU A 186 -5.97 5.43 15.84
C LEU A 186 -5.49 4.82 14.52
N ILE A 187 -5.18 3.54 14.52
CA ILE A 187 -4.86 2.81 13.30
C ILE A 187 -6.10 2.02 12.88
N ALA A 188 -6.59 2.29 11.67
CA ALA A 188 -7.71 1.60 11.05
C ALA A 188 -7.21 0.76 9.88
N GLU A 189 -7.21 -0.55 10.03
CA GLU A 189 -6.77 -1.51 9.01
C GLU A 189 -7.72 -2.72 8.97
N ASP A 190 -7.87 -3.31 7.78
CA ASP A 190 -8.74 -4.47 7.57
C ASP A 190 -7.87 -5.75 7.49
N GLY A 191 -7.84 -6.51 8.57
CA GLY A 191 -7.02 -7.70 8.75
C GLY A 191 -6.26 -7.69 10.07
N GLN A 192 -5.06 -8.24 10.07
CA GLN A 192 -4.21 -8.33 11.25
C GLN A 192 -3.43 -7.01 11.49
N PRO A 193 -2.91 -6.76 12.72
CA PRO A 193 -2.29 -5.49 13.09
C PRO A 193 -0.89 -5.30 12.49
N LEU A 194 -0.77 -5.34 11.16
CA LEU A 194 0.48 -5.15 10.45
C LEU A 194 0.95 -3.69 10.49
N VAL A 195 0.01 -2.76 10.22
CA VAL A 195 0.31 -1.32 10.17
C VAL A 195 0.50 -0.78 11.57
N GLU A 196 -0.34 -1.19 12.51
CA GLU A 196 -0.21 -0.81 13.91
C GLU A 196 1.18 -1.15 14.48
N GLU A 197 1.65 -2.39 14.27
CA GLU A 197 2.98 -2.83 14.71
C GLU A 197 4.11 -2.02 14.07
N GLN A 198 4.01 -1.74 12.78
CA GLN A 198 5.02 -0.95 12.08
C GLN A 198 5.01 0.52 12.51
N VAL A 199 3.84 1.13 12.69
CA VAL A 199 3.71 2.51 13.19
C VAL A 199 4.30 2.64 14.58
N LYS A 200 4.03 1.67 15.47
CA LYS A 200 4.68 1.62 16.80
C LYS A 200 6.21 1.55 16.68
N SER A 201 6.74 0.78 15.73
CA SER A 201 8.18 0.71 15.50
C SER A 201 8.78 1.98 14.92
N ILE A 202 8.03 2.71 14.08
CA ILE A 202 8.46 3.96 13.44
C ILE A 202 8.51 5.11 14.46
N LEU A 203 7.58 5.14 15.41
CA LEU A 203 7.42 6.22 16.36
C LEU A 203 8.22 6.02 17.68
N GLY A 204 8.63 4.78 18.01
CA GLY A 204 9.43 4.42 19.20
C GLY A 204 8.59 3.94 20.34
#